data_a116019d419315c0af245c393de85f83
#
_entry.id   a116019d419315c0af245c393de85f83
#
_cell.length_a   1.000
_cell.length_b   1.000
_cell.length_c   1.000
_cell.angle_alpha   90.00
_cell.angle_beta   90.00
_cell.angle_gamma   90.00
#
_symmetry.space_group_name_H-M   'P 1'
#
loop_
_entity.id
_entity.type
_entity.pdbx_description
1 polymer ?
#
loop_
_entity_poly.entity_id
_entity_poly.type
_entity_poly.pdbx_seq_one_letter_code
_entity_poly.pdbx_strand_id
1 'polypeptide(L)'
;MSLPERNCFSSRARLLVAVSLLVTGLAGVSACTVQPLYSDGAVTSSTVTGSIASALSTVAVKPVETRVGQEVRNKLLFLLYGGQAEPAAPNYTLVLIVSSISEASANIQVNTVNEPTAAVDTVRATYQLRDSNGTVVATGQRQFAASYDVPRQEFAAVRARIDAENRAAREVAELVRLALAHDLAMGSRSPDAPATN
;
A
#
# COMPACT_ATOMS: atom_id res chain seq x y z
N MET A 1 63.88 45.92 -11.25
CA MET A 1 63.32 45.06 -10.18
C MET A 1 61.88 45.54 -9.90
N SER A 2 60.88 44.94 -10.54
CA SER A 2 59.50 45.35 -10.39
C SER A 2 58.77 44.22 -9.56
N LEU A 3 58.23 44.57 -8.43
CA LEU A 3 57.41 43.67 -7.60
C LEU A 3 55.99 43.61 -8.19
N PRO A 4 55.35 42.45 -8.22
CA PRO A 4 53.97 42.35 -8.67
C PRO A 4 52.99 42.77 -7.57
N GLU A 5 52.09 43.70 -7.89
CA GLU A 5 50.94 44.05 -7.03
C GLU A 5 50.03 42.85 -6.82
N ARG A 6 49.90 42.46 -5.57
CA ARG A 6 48.99 41.39 -5.17
C ARG A 6 47.56 41.95 -5.08
N ASN A 7 46.74 41.59 -6.05
CA ASN A 7 45.29 41.90 -6.12
C ASN A 7 44.54 41.54 -4.85
N CYS A 8 44.33 42.50 -3.96
CA CYS A 8 43.50 42.36 -2.76
C CYS A 8 41.98 42.29 -3.09
N PHE A 9 41.63 42.43 -4.37
CA PHE A 9 40.24 42.38 -4.86
C PHE A 9 39.67 40.94 -4.94
N SER A 10 40.52 39.90 -4.90
CA SER A 10 40.10 38.54 -5.18
C SER A 10 39.45 37.81 -3.97
N SER A 11 39.72 38.26 -2.74
CA SER A 11 39.23 37.58 -1.55
C SER A 11 37.73 37.78 -1.30
N ARG A 12 37.22 38.99 -1.48
CA ARG A 12 35.77 39.28 -1.31
C ARG A 12 34.93 38.70 -2.43
N ALA A 13 35.45 38.69 -3.66
CA ALA A 13 34.77 38.03 -4.78
C ALA A 13 34.69 36.52 -4.61
N ARG A 14 35.74 35.86 -4.10
CA ARG A 14 35.74 34.44 -3.81
C ARG A 14 34.77 34.10 -2.67
N LEU A 15 34.64 34.94 -1.65
CA LEU A 15 33.73 34.75 -0.53
C LEU A 15 32.25 34.87 -0.99
N LEU A 16 31.95 35.84 -1.88
CA LEU A 16 30.63 36.01 -2.47
C LEU A 16 30.22 34.84 -3.36
N VAL A 17 31.15 34.33 -4.17
CA VAL A 17 30.91 33.14 -5.01
C VAL A 17 30.72 31.89 -4.15
N ALA A 18 31.50 31.70 -3.09
CA ALA A 18 31.34 30.57 -2.17
C ALA A 18 30.01 30.60 -1.39
N VAL A 19 29.57 31.78 -0.95
CA VAL A 19 28.25 31.96 -0.28
C VAL A 19 27.11 31.72 -1.27
N SER A 20 27.22 32.20 -2.51
CA SER A 20 26.22 31.97 -3.57
C SER A 20 26.10 30.48 -3.92
N LEU A 21 27.22 29.75 -4.04
CA LEU A 21 27.21 28.31 -4.28
C LEU A 21 26.60 27.52 -3.08
N LEU A 22 26.85 27.94 -1.86
CA LEU A 22 26.29 27.33 -0.67
C LEU A 22 24.79 27.52 -0.58
N VAL A 23 24.27 28.71 -0.90
CA VAL A 23 22.82 29.01 -0.90
C VAL A 23 22.11 28.23 -2.00
N THR A 24 22.73 28.12 -3.20
CA THR A 24 22.14 27.35 -4.32
C THR A 24 22.12 25.85 -4.02
N GLY A 25 23.13 25.33 -3.29
CA GLY A 25 23.19 23.93 -2.84
C GLY A 25 22.12 23.56 -1.81
N LEU A 26 21.76 24.47 -0.90
CA LEU A 26 20.70 24.25 0.11
C LEU A 26 19.30 24.25 -0.50
N ALA A 27 19.05 24.94 -1.59
CA ALA A 27 17.74 24.99 -2.27
C ALA A 27 17.39 23.68 -2.99
N GLY A 28 18.36 22.81 -3.28
CA GLY A 28 18.16 21.54 -3.98
C GLY A 28 17.68 20.37 -3.09
N VAL A 29 17.71 20.50 -1.76
CA VAL A 29 17.41 19.38 -0.85
C VAL A 29 15.90 19.24 -0.52
N SER A 30 15.07 20.19 -0.92
CA SER A 30 13.62 20.21 -0.62
C SER A 30 12.74 19.48 -1.64
N ALA A 31 13.31 18.71 -2.58
CA ALA A 31 12.54 18.04 -3.64
C ALA A 31 11.87 16.71 -3.24
N CYS A 32 12.09 16.18 -2.03
CA CYS A 32 11.40 15.01 -1.54
C CYS A 32 10.31 15.42 -0.55
N THR A 33 9.14 15.81 -1.03
CA THR A 33 7.95 15.96 -0.20
C THR A 33 7.37 14.58 0.09
N VAL A 34 7.67 14.02 1.25
CA VAL A 34 6.96 12.85 1.79
C VAL A 34 5.61 13.35 2.30
N GLN A 35 4.56 13.09 1.54
CA GLN A 35 3.20 13.42 1.94
C GLN A 35 2.58 12.22 2.66
N PRO A 36 2.26 12.31 3.97
CA PRO A 36 1.58 11.22 4.67
C PRO A 36 0.17 11.04 4.10
N LEU A 37 -0.16 9.79 3.74
CA LEU A 37 -1.46 9.41 3.13
C LEU A 37 -2.67 9.71 4.05
N TYR A 38 -2.45 10.07 5.30
CA TYR A 38 -3.46 10.24 6.36
C TYR A 38 -3.40 11.61 7.07
N SER A 39 -2.80 12.62 6.47
CA SER A 39 -2.81 13.94 7.10
C SER A 39 -4.17 14.62 6.91
N ASP A 40 -5.01 14.58 7.96
CA ASP A 40 -6.23 15.40 8.07
C ASP A 40 -5.94 16.88 8.36
N GLY A 41 -4.71 17.32 8.22
CA GLY A 41 -4.25 18.66 8.52
C GLY A 41 -4.28 19.58 7.31
N ALA A 42 -5.07 20.64 7.40
CA ALA A 42 -5.19 21.75 6.47
C ALA A 42 -3.83 22.32 6.03
N VAL A 43 -3.35 21.93 4.86
CA VAL A 43 -2.32 22.64 4.12
C VAL A 43 -2.71 22.73 2.64
N THR A 44 -2.75 23.91 2.16
CA THR A 44 -3.21 24.49 0.90
C THR A 44 -2.60 23.91 -0.39
N SER A 45 -2.32 22.63 -0.48
CA SER A 45 -1.90 21.94 -1.72
C SER A 45 -2.42 20.50 -1.84
N SER A 46 -3.41 20.08 -1.05
CA SER A 46 -3.80 18.67 -0.86
C SER A 46 -5.21 18.34 -1.33
N THR A 47 -5.67 18.95 -2.40
CA THR A 47 -6.97 18.59 -2.99
C THR A 47 -7.01 17.10 -3.43
N VAL A 48 -5.88 16.50 -3.78
CA VAL A 48 -5.83 15.11 -4.26
C VAL A 48 -5.89 14.09 -3.12
N THR A 49 -5.18 14.33 -1.99
CA THR A 49 -5.10 13.34 -0.89
C THR A 49 -6.40 13.26 -0.08
N GLY A 50 -7.03 14.41 0.20
CA GLY A 50 -8.35 14.46 0.84
C GLY A 50 -9.43 13.81 -0.02
N SER A 51 -9.34 13.95 -1.34
CA SER A 51 -10.29 13.35 -2.28
C SER A 51 -10.16 11.81 -2.34
N ILE A 52 -8.96 11.24 -2.19
CA ILE A 52 -8.76 9.78 -2.22
C ILE A 52 -9.31 9.13 -0.94
N ALA A 53 -9.04 9.71 0.23
CA ALA A 53 -9.57 9.19 1.49
C ALA A 53 -11.11 9.24 1.52
N SER A 54 -11.70 10.35 1.05
CA SER A 54 -13.15 10.45 0.91
C SER A 54 -13.71 9.50 -0.15
N ALA A 55 -13.02 9.28 -1.26
CA ALA A 55 -13.44 8.32 -2.27
C ALA A 55 -13.41 6.88 -1.73
N LEU A 56 -12.35 6.50 -0.99
CA LEU A 56 -12.25 5.19 -0.35
C LEU A 56 -13.39 4.93 0.65
N SER A 57 -13.82 5.93 1.40
CA SER A 57 -14.93 5.81 2.34
C SER A 57 -16.30 5.62 1.67
N THR A 58 -16.42 5.83 0.36
CA THR A 58 -17.65 5.59 -0.43
C THR A 58 -17.68 4.23 -1.13
N VAL A 59 -16.67 3.38 -0.90
CA VAL A 59 -16.59 2.04 -1.51
C VAL A 59 -17.34 1.03 -0.61
N ALA A 60 -18.42 0.44 -1.07
CA ALA A 60 -19.08 -0.69 -0.39
C ALA A 60 -18.39 -2.02 -0.74
N VAL A 61 -18.21 -2.90 0.23
CA VAL A 61 -17.57 -4.21 0.03
C VAL A 61 -18.61 -5.32 0.10
N LYS A 62 -18.83 -6.03 -1.00
CA LYS A 62 -19.79 -7.15 -1.04
C LYS A 62 -19.42 -8.25 -0.04
N PRO A 63 -20.44 -8.95 0.52
CA PRO A 63 -20.22 -10.13 1.33
C PRO A 63 -19.41 -11.19 0.59
N VAL A 64 -18.59 -11.95 1.35
CA VAL A 64 -17.80 -13.10 0.87
C VAL A 64 -18.17 -14.33 1.71
N GLU A 65 -18.09 -15.52 1.10
CA GLU A 65 -18.59 -16.73 1.73
C GLU A 65 -17.52 -17.49 2.54
N THR A 66 -16.25 -17.41 2.09
CA THR A 66 -15.16 -18.15 2.71
C THR A 66 -14.70 -17.50 4.03
N ARG A 67 -14.26 -18.30 5.00
CA ARG A 67 -13.72 -17.80 6.28
C ARG A 67 -12.58 -16.80 6.06
N VAL A 68 -11.60 -17.15 5.22
CA VAL A 68 -10.46 -16.28 4.91
C VAL A 68 -10.93 -15.01 4.20
N GLY A 69 -11.92 -15.12 3.31
CA GLY A 69 -12.52 -13.96 2.65
C GLY A 69 -13.20 -13.01 3.64
N GLN A 70 -13.90 -13.55 4.65
CA GLN A 70 -14.50 -12.75 5.74
C GLN A 70 -13.42 -12.02 6.56
N GLU A 71 -12.28 -12.66 6.84
CA GLU A 71 -11.16 -12.01 7.54
C GLU A 71 -10.58 -10.84 6.71
N VAL A 72 -10.35 -11.07 5.40
CA VAL A 72 -9.92 -10.01 4.47
C VAL A 72 -10.96 -8.88 4.43
N ARG A 73 -12.25 -9.21 4.26
CA ARG A 73 -13.33 -8.23 4.19
C ARG A 73 -13.43 -7.41 5.48
N ASN A 74 -13.43 -8.04 6.65
CA ASN A 74 -13.55 -7.36 7.94
C ASN A 74 -12.38 -6.40 8.18
N LYS A 75 -11.15 -6.84 7.90
CA LYS A 75 -9.97 -5.96 7.98
C LYS A 75 -10.07 -4.81 6.98
N LEU A 76 -10.52 -5.07 5.75
CA LEU A 76 -10.67 -4.05 4.72
C LEU A 76 -11.74 -3.01 5.09
N LEU A 77 -12.90 -3.42 5.63
CA LEU A 77 -13.94 -2.52 6.14
C LEU A 77 -13.38 -1.58 7.21
N PHE A 78 -12.61 -2.13 8.15
CA PHE A 78 -11.95 -1.32 9.18
C PHE A 78 -10.98 -0.30 8.57
N LEU A 79 -10.21 -0.70 7.55
CA LEU A 79 -9.25 0.16 6.87
C LEU A 79 -9.91 1.25 6.01
N LEU A 80 -11.09 0.98 5.45
CA LEU A 80 -11.83 1.92 4.62
C LEU A 80 -12.61 2.94 5.46
N TYR A 81 -13.21 2.48 6.58
CA TYR A 81 -14.14 3.31 7.34
C TYR A 81 -13.63 3.72 8.74
N GLY A 82 -12.46 3.19 9.18
CA GLY A 82 -11.92 3.52 10.52
C GLY A 82 -12.85 3.11 11.67
N GLY A 83 -13.70 2.09 11.47
CA GLY A 83 -14.70 1.65 12.45
C GLY A 83 -16.07 2.35 12.33
N GLN A 84 -16.25 3.26 11.38
CA GLN A 84 -17.56 3.84 11.06
C GLN A 84 -18.43 2.83 10.28
N ALA A 85 -19.72 3.11 10.17
CA ALA A 85 -20.64 2.29 9.40
C ALA A 85 -20.35 2.38 7.90
N GLU A 86 -20.70 1.31 7.17
CA GLU A 86 -20.66 1.26 5.72
C GLU A 86 -21.57 2.34 5.11
N PRO A 87 -21.16 3.01 4.00
CA PRO A 87 -21.93 4.11 3.41
C PRO A 87 -23.31 3.63 2.93
N ALA A 88 -24.37 4.39 3.26
CA ALA A 88 -25.73 4.07 2.83
C ALA A 88 -25.94 4.24 1.32
N ALA A 89 -25.17 5.14 0.69
CA ALA A 89 -25.17 5.39 -0.75
C ALA A 89 -23.73 5.30 -1.29
N PRO A 90 -23.23 4.09 -1.60
CA PRO A 90 -21.88 3.92 -2.09
C PRO A 90 -21.76 4.39 -3.56
N ASN A 91 -20.66 5.09 -3.86
CA ASN A 91 -20.31 5.45 -5.24
C ASN A 91 -19.66 4.28 -5.99
N TYR A 92 -19.03 3.37 -5.23
CA TYR A 92 -18.34 2.22 -5.77
C TYR A 92 -18.73 0.94 -5.02
N THR A 93 -18.71 -0.17 -5.71
CA THR A 93 -18.92 -1.49 -5.14
C THR A 93 -17.71 -2.38 -5.41
N LEU A 94 -17.11 -2.91 -4.37
CA LEU A 94 -15.99 -3.84 -4.44
C LEU A 94 -16.50 -5.28 -4.35
N VAL A 95 -16.15 -6.09 -5.33
CA VAL A 95 -16.36 -7.55 -5.33
C VAL A 95 -15.02 -8.22 -5.09
N LEU A 96 -14.95 -9.13 -4.11
CA LEU A 96 -13.75 -9.88 -3.72
C LEU A 96 -13.95 -11.37 -3.96
N ILE A 97 -12.92 -12.02 -4.50
CA ILE A 97 -12.76 -13.48 -4.54
C ILE A 97 -11.46 -13.79 -3.81
N VAL A 98 -11.56 -14.53 -2.70
CA VAL A 98 -10.41 -14.81 -1.84
C VAL A 98 -10.22 -16.31 -1.70
N SER A 99 -8.98 -16.77 -1.87
CA SER A 99 -8.55 -18.16 -1.68
C SER A 99 -7.29 -18.22 -0.84
N SER A 100 -7.06 -19.34 -0.15
CA SER A 100 -5.81 -19.65 0.52
C SER A 100 -5.30 -21.02 0.08
N ILE A 101 -3.97 -21.15 0.01
CA ILE A 101 -3.27 -22.39 -0.30
C ILE A 101 -2.12 -22.53 0.69
N SER A 102 -2.06 -23.70 1.35
CA SER A 102 -0.99 -24.03 2.27
C SER A 102 -0.05 -25.06 1.64
N GLU A 103 1.25 -24.76 1.63
CA GLU A 103 2.29 -25.60 1.04
C GLU A 103 3.40 -25.88 2.05
N ALA A 104 3.91 -27.12 2.10
CA ALA A 104 5.06 -27.45 2.93
C ALA A 104 6.30 -26.72 2.40
N SER A 105 7.04 -26.05 3.28
CA SER A 105 8.26 -25.32 2.94
C SER A 105 9.53 -26.02 3.42
N ALA A 106 9.42 -26.86 4.47
CA ALA A 106 10.50 -27.68 4.97
C ALA A 106 10.00 -29.03 5.45
N ASN A 107 10.77 -30.07 5.18
CA ASN A 107 10.49 -31.43 5.60
C ASN A 107 11.69 -32.02 6.35
N ILE A 108 11.42 -32.80 7.38
CA ILE A 108 12.43 -33.63 8.04
C ILE A 108 12.13 -35.11 7.69
N GLN A 109 13.13 -35.79 7.18
CA GLN A 109 13.03 -37.21 6.96
C GLN A 109 13.39 -37.97 8.24
N VAL A 110 12.40 -38.64 8.84
CA VAL A 110 12.59 -39.54 9.99
C VAL A 110 12.35 -40.96 9.49
N ASN A 111 13.42 -41.76 9.36
CA ASN A 111 13.39 -43.07 8.72
C ASN A 111 12.88 -43.00 7.27
N THR A 112 11.72 -43.61 7.00
CA THR A 112 11.07 -43.63 5.69
C THR A 112 9.93 -42.61 5.57
N VAL A 113 9.65 -41.87 6.64
CA VAL A 113 8.53 -40.89 6.68
C VAL A 113 9.09 -39.47 6.51
N ASN A 114 8.55 -38.75 5.54
CA ASN A 114 8.88 -37.37 5.29
C ASN A 114 7.80 -36.50 5.94
N GLU A 115 8.12 -35.86 7.07
CA GLU A 115 7.19 -35.03 7.82
C GLU A 115 7.46 -33.55 7.57
N PRO A 116 6.45 -32.74 7.20
CA PRO A 116 6.60 -31.31 7.10
C PRO A 116 6.81 -30.69 8.49
N THR A 117 7.82 -29.84 8.62
CA THR A 117 8.14 -29.13 9.86
C THR A 117 7.83 -27.65 9.78
N ALA A 118 7.76 -27.09 8.58
CA ALA A 118 7.33 -25.74 8.30
C ALA A 118 6.50 -25.71 7.02
N ALA A 119 5.56 -24.77 6.97
CA ALA A 119 4.70 -24.54 5.82
C ALA A 119 4.46 -23.05 5.61
N VAL A 120 3.99 -22.71 4.44
CA VAL A 120 3.61 -21.34 4.05
C VAL A 120 2.16 -21.37 3.62
N ASP A 121 1.35 -20.48 4.21
CA ASP A 121 -0.02 -20.22 3.76
C ASP A 121 -0.04 -18.95 2.90
N THR A 122 -0.46 -19.09 1.65
CA THR A 122 -0.56 -17.99 0.69
C THR A 122 -2.02 -17.63 0.49
N VAL A 123 -2.40 -16.43 0.95
CA VAL A 123 -3.72 -15.86 0.70
C VAL A 123 -3.67 -14.98 -0.54
N ARG A 124 -4.64 -15.18 -1.43
CA ARG A 124 -4.81 -14.43 -2.68
C ARG A 124 -6.20 -13.82 -2.74
N ALA A 125 -6.25 -12.51 -3.01
CA ALA A 125 -7.50 -11.79 -3.27
C ALA A 125 -7.48 -11.23 -4.70
N THR A 126 -8.49 -11.58 -5.46
CA THR A 126 -8.82 -10.93 -6.74
C THR A 126 -9.98 -9.98 -6.51
N TYR A 127 -9.89 -8.75 -7.01
CA TYR A 127 -10.91 -7.75 -6.81
C TYR A 127 -11.38 -7.12 -8.11
N GLN A 128 -12.64 -6.67 -8.10
CA GLN A 128 -13.25 -5.84 -9.13
C GLN A 128 -13.94 -4.67 -8.45
N LEU A 129 -13.54 -3.44 -8.83
CA LEU A 129 -14.20 -2.22 -8.42
C LEU A 129 -15.19 -1.82 -9.50
N ARG A 130 -16.45 -1.60 -9.10
CA ARG A 130 -17.54 -1.20 -10.00
C ARG A 130 -18.07 0.15 -9.58
N ASP A 131 -18.47 0.97 -10.53
CA ASP A 131 -19.16 2.23 -10.30
C ASP A 131 -20.65 2.01 -9.94
N SER A 132 -21.38 3.10 -9.71
CA SER A 132 -22.83 3.10 -9.44
C SER A 132 -23.67 2.52 -10.59
N ASN A 133 -23.16 2.50 -11.82
CA ASN A 133 -23.80 1.94 -13.00
C ASN A 133 -23.50 0.44 -13.18
N GLY A 134 -22.65 -0.14 -12.31
CA GLY A 134 -22.21 -1.51 -12.40
C GLY A 134 -21.04 -1.75 -13.37
N THR A 135 -20.49 -0.70 -13.99
CA THR A 135 -19.35 -0.78 -14.89
C THR A 135 -18.08 -1.06 -14.08
N VAL A 136 -17.25 -1.99 -14.56
CA VAL A 136 -15.96 -2.28 -13.91
C VAL A 136 -14.98 -1.17 -14.24
N VAL A 137 -14.57 -0.43 -13.21
CA VAL A 137 -13.62 0.70 -13.31
C VAL A 137 -12.19 0.30 -12.98
N ALA A 138 -12.01 -0.77 -12.19
CA ALA A 138 -10.68 -1.32 -11.90
C ALA A 138 -10.77 -2.81 -11.56
N THR A 139 -9.71 -3.54 -11.85
CA THR A 139 -9.52 -4.94 -11.46
C THR A 139 -8.08 -5.15 -11.01
N GLY A 140 -7.88 -6.11 -10.11
CA GLY A 140 -6.53 -6.46 -9.72
C GLY A 140 -6.48 -7.71 -8.85
N GLN A 141 -5.26 -8.13 -8.55
CA GLN A 141 -4.99 -9.25 -7.68
C GLN A 141 -3.87 -8.88 -6.72
N ARG A 142 -4.02 -9.27 -5.46
CA ARG A 142 -3.00 -9.13 -4.42
C ARG A 142 -2.87 -10.44 -3.68
N GLN A 143 -1.66 -10.73 -3.23
CA GLN A 143 -1.38 -11.93 -2.44
C GLN A 143 -0.32 -11.64 -1.41
N PHE A 144 -0.36 -12.41 -0.32
CA PHE A 144 0.65 -12.41 0.72
C PHE A 144 0.83 -13.82 1.25
N ALA A 145 2.07 -14.17 1.62
CA ALA A 145 2.44 -15.47 2.13
C ALA A 145 2.91 -15.34 3.58
N ALA A 146 2.39 -16.16 4.47
CA ALA A 146 2.78 -16.22 5.88
C ALA A 146 3.28 -17.63 6.21
N SER A 147 4.52 -17.74 6.70
CA SER A 147 5.09 -18.99 7.17
C SER A 147 4.61 -19.37 8.57
N TYR A 148 4.59 -20.66 8.87
CA TYR A 148 4.30 -21.20 10.19
C TYR A 148 5.01 -22.55 10.41
N ASP A 149 5.31 -22.84 11.68
CA ASP A 149 5.82 -24.14 12.06
C ASP A 149 4.68 -25.16 12.11
N VAL A 150 4.95 -26.39 11.68
CA VAL A 150 4.00 -27.51 11.72
C VAL A 150 4.37 -28.43 12.91
N PRO A 151 3.77 -28.21 14.08
CA PRO A 151 4.00 -29.09 15.23
C PRO A 151 3.38 -30.46 15.00
N ARG A 152 3.96 -31.50 15.63
CA ARG A 152 3.45 -32.89 15.53
C ARG A 152 2.06 -33.09 16.13
N GLN A 153 1.65 -32.22 17.04
CA GLN A 153 0.29 -32.24 17.61
C GLN A 153 -0.68 -31.62 16.60
N GLU A 154 -1.60 -32.42 16.12
CA GLU A 154 -2.53 -32.01 15.05
C GLU A 154 -3.34 -30.77 15.39
N PHE A 155 -3.87 -30.66 16.61
CA PHE A 155 -4.59 -29.47 17.04
C PHE A 155 -3.71 -28.20 16.98
N ALA A 156 -2.45 -28.29 17.42
CA ALA A 156 -1.50 -27.19 17.35
C ALA A 156 -1.16 -26.82 15.90
N ALA A 157 -1.01 -27.82 15.00
CA ALA A 157 -0.78 -27.60 13.58
C ALA A 157 -1.95 -26.85 12.91
N VAL A 158 -3.19 -27.25 13.20
CA VAL A 158 -4.39 -26.58 12.71
C VAL A 158 -4.45 -25.13 13.19
N ARG A 159 -4.14 -24.88 14.48
CA ARG A 159 -4.14 -23.51 15.04
C ARG A 159 -3.04 -22.65 14.42
N ALA A 160 -1.83 -23.20 14.21
CA ALA A 160 -0.73 -22.49 13.58
C ALA A 160 -1.07 -22.09 12.13
N ARG A 161 -1.69 -23.02 11.37
CA ARG A 161 -2.16 -22.72 10.01
C ARG A 161 -3.21 -21.62 9.99
N ILE A 162 -4.24 -21.69 10.85
CA ILE A 162 -5.29 -20.68 10.93
C ILE A 162 -4.69 -19.31 11.29
N ASP A 163 -3.72 -19.25 12.21
CA ASP A 163 -3.03 -18.02 12.55
C ASP A 163 -2.26 -17.43 11.36
N ALA A 164 -1.51 -18.28 10.63
CA ALA A 164 -0.78 -17.84 9.42
C ALA A 164 -1.73 -17.32 8.35
N GLU A 165 -2.84 -18.03 8.09
CA GLU A 165 -3.89 -17.61 7.16
C GLU A 165 -4.49 -16.26 7.57
N ASN A 166 -4.78 -16.03 8.85
CA ASN A 166 -5.32 -14.76 9.35
C ASN A 166 -4.29 -13.62 9.22
N ARG A 167 -3.00 -13.88 9.49
CA ARG A 167 -1.94 -12.88 9.27
C ARG A 167 -1.85 -12.51 7.79
N ALA A 168 -1.80 -13.50 6.89
CA ALA A 168 -1.76 -13.27 5.46
C ALA A 168 -3.00 -12.53 4.96
N ALA A 169 -4.19 -12.87 5.47
CA ALA A 169 -5.45 -12.20 5.12
C ALA A 169 -5.44 -10.70 5.48
N ARG A 170 -4.90 -10.35 6.66
CA ARG A 170 -4.78 -8.94 7.09
C ARG A 170 -3.85 -8.15 6.19
N GLU A 171 -2.70 -8.71 5.83
CA GLU A 171 -1.76 -8.08 4.91
C GLU A 171 -2.34 -7.92 3.48
N VAL A 172 -3.06 -8.94 3.00
CA VAL A 172 -3.75 -8.85 1.71
C VAL A 172 -4.78 -7.72 1.71
N ALA A 173 -5.51 -7.51 2.80
CA ALA A 173 -6.46 -6.40 2.91
C ALA A 173 -5.76 -5.03 2.82
N GLU A 174 -4.59 -4.86 3.45
CA GLU A 174 -3.77 -3.65 3.32
C GLU A 174 -3.33 -3.42 1.85
N LEU A 175 -2.84 -4.48 1.19
CA LEU A 175 -2.42 -4.41 -0.21
C LEU A 175 -3.59 -4.08 -1.15
N VAL A 176 -4.78 -4.65 -0.91
CA VAL A 176 -5.99 -4.33 -1.68
C VAL A 176 -6.38 -2.87 -1.47
N ARG A 177 -6.37 -2.37 -0.22
CA ARG A 177 -6.66 -0.96 0.07
C ARG A 177 -5.70 0.00 -0.67
N LEU A 178 -4.39 -0.30 -0.67
CA LEU A 178 -3.40 0.49 -1.39
C LEU A 178 -3.66 0.48 -2.90
N ALA A 179 -4.04 -0.68 -3.45
CA ALA A 179 -4.40 -0.80 -4.86
C ALA A 179 -5.63 0.03 -5.20
N LEU A 180 -6.69 -0.03 -4.39
CA LEU A 180 -7.90 0.78 -4.56
C LEU A 180 -7.59 2.28 -4.51
N ALA A 181 -6.74 2.72 -3.58
CA ALA A 181 -6.29 4.11 -3.50
C ALA A 181 -5.58 4.55 -4.79
N HIS A 182 -4.72 3.70 -5.33
CA HIS A 182 -4.04 3.95 -6.60
C HIS A 182 -5.02 4.02 -7.78
N ASP A 183 -5.91 3.03 -7.88
CA ASP A 183 -6.88 2.93 -8.98
C ASP A 183 -7.84 4.13 -9.00
N LEU A 184 -8.33 4.55 -7.83
CA LEU A 184 -9.18 5.73 -7.70
C LEU A 184 -8.42 7.04 -8.01
N ALA A 185 -7.13 7.13 -7.63
CA ALA A 185 -6.29 8.27 -7.98
C ALA A 185 -6.02 8.38 -9.48
N MET A 186 -5.89 7.25 -10.18
CA MET A 186 -5.71 7.22 -11.63
C MET A 186 -7.02 7.47 -12.37
N GLY A 187 -8.14 6.93 -11.88
CA GLY A 187 -9.47 7.16 -12.44
C GLY A 187 -9.99 8.59 -12.28
N SER A 188 -9.53 9.30 -11.25
CA SER A 188 -9.82 10.74 -11.06
C SER A 188 -9.01 11.66 -11.99
N ARG A 189 -7.97 11.16 -12.64
CA ARG A 189 -7.30 11.83 -13.74
C ARG A 189 -8.07 11.53 -15.02
N SER A 190 -9.07 12.36 -15.32
CA SER A 190 -9.78 12.30 -16.59
C SER A 190 -8.80 12.33 -17.77
N PRO A 191 -8.96 11.51 -18.82
CA PRO A 191 -8.08 11.54 -20.00
C PRO A 191 -8.17 12.82 -20.84
N ASP A 192 -9.01 13.79 -20.46
CA ASP A 192 -9.30 15.03 -21.18
C ASP A 192 -8.57 16.28 -20.64
N ALA A 193 -7.35 16.14 -20.10
CA ALA A 193 -6.49 17.32 -19.97
C ALA A 193 -5.72 17.49 -21.29
N PRO A 194 -6.01 18.50 -22.15
CA PRO A 194 -5.22 18.75 -23.33
C PRO A 194 -3.79 19.07 -22.90
N ALA A 195 -2.83 18.36 -23.51
CA ALA A 195 -1.42 18.66 -23.36
C ALA A 195 -1.22 20.13 -23.82
N THR A 196 -1.03 21.02 -22.85
CA THR A 196 -0.55 22.37 -23.13
C THR A 196 0.89 22.26 -23.61
N ASN A 197 1.06 22.56 -24.88
CA ASN A 197 2.32 22.70 -25.60
C ASN A 197 3.10 23.91 -25.08
#